data_e82a16f074fa53f807ca50368ca124f9
#
_entry.id   e82a16f074fa53f807ca50368ca124f9
#
_cell.length_a   1.000
_cell.length_b   1.000
_cell.length_c   1.000
_cell.angle_alpha   90.00
_cell.angle_beta   90.00
_cell.angle_gamma   90.00
#
_symmetry.space_group_name_H-M   'P 1'
#
loop_
_entity.id
_entity.type
_entity.pdbx_description
1 polymer ?
#
loop_
_entity_poly.entity_id
_entity_poly.type
_entity_poly.pdbx_seq_one_letter_code
_entity_poly.pdbx_strand_id
1 'polypeptide(L)'
;VDEIKAVTEKYAKENDVKFTVEKTASSEAIKIQDYIKEVMVEQAEKLDLDYVLMPSGAVHDSNYMAEVTDVAMIFVPSVDGRSHVNEEYTDWDDIKAGVDLLLNTLVAISQ
;
A
#
# COMPACT_ATOMS: atom_id res chain seq x y z
N VAL A 1 -7.85 -17.92 5.43
CA VAL A 1 -7.74 -19.03 4.45
C VAL A 1 -8.64 -20.20 4.86
N ASP A 2 -8.61 -20.61 6.12
CA ASP A 2 -9.35 -21.79 6.58
C ASP A 2 -10.88 -21.60 6.52
N GLU A 3 -11.38 -20.42 6.87
CA GLU A 3 -12.80 -20.06 6.70
C GLU A 3 -13.24 -20.13 5.22
N ILE A 4 -12.40 -19.61 4.31
CA ILE A 4 -12.71 -19.69 2.87
C ILE A 4 -12.78 -21.14 2.42
N LYS A 5 -11.84 -22.00 2.84
CA LYS A 5 -11.88 -23.43 2.55
C LYS A 5 -13.16 -24.09 3.06
N ALA A 6 -13.50 -23.84 4.34
CA ALA A 6 -14.69 -24.42 4.96
C ALA A 6 -15.99 -24.01 4.22
N VAL A 7 -16.11 -22.73 3.86
CA VAL A 7 -17.25 -22.25 3.08
C VAL A 7 -17.29 -22.90 1.68
N THR A 8 -16.14 -22.98 1.01
CA THR A 8 -16.05 -23.61 -0.31
C THR A 8 -16.43 -25.10 -0.25
N GLU A 9 -15.95 -25.84 0.75
CA GLU A 9 -16.32 -27.25 0.97
C GLU A 9 -17.82 -27.46 1.17
N LYS A 10 -18.43 -26.58 1.96
CA LYS A 10 -19.87 -26.62 2.17
C LYS A 10 -20.65 -26.49 0.86
N TYR A 11 -20.37 -25.43 0.11
CA TYR A 11 -21.09 -25.18 -1.15
C TYR A 11 -20.76 -26.20 -2.26
N ALA A 12 -19.54 -26.72 -2.28
CA ALA A 12 -19.19 -27.79 -3.22
C ALA A 12 -19.99 -29.07 -2.97
N LYS A 13 -20.18 -29.45 -1.70
CA LYS A 13 -21.03 -30.60 -1.32
C LYS A 13 -22.49 -30.37 -1.66
N GLU A 14 -23.03 -29.20 -1.40
CA GLU A 14 -24.42 -28.84 -1.67
C GLU A 14 -24.74 -28.88 -3.20
N ASN A 15 -23.73 -28.60 -4.04
CA ASN A 15 -23.91 -28.49 -5.48
C ASN A 15 -23.29 -29.66 -6.28
N ASP A 16 -22.77 -30.69 -5.60
CA ASP A 16 -22.08 -31.84 -6.22
C ASP A 16 -20.91 -31.43 -7.14
N VAL A 17 -20.14 -30.44 -6.73
CA VAL A 17 -18.99 -29.90 -7.46
C VAL A 17 -17.69 -30.32 -6.80
N LYS A 18 -16.72 -30.76 -7.61
CA LYS A 18 -15.34 -30.99 -7.17
C LYS A 18 -14.55 -29.71 -7.27
N PHE A 19 -13.72 -29.42 -6.27
CA PHE A 19 -12.83 -28.28 -6.28
C PHE A 19 -11.45 -28.62 -5.73
N THR A 20 -10.46 -27.82 -6.08
CA THR A 20 -9.11 -27.86 -5.50
C THR A 20 -8.74 -26.45 -5.05
N VAL A 21 -8.17 -26.33 -3.88
CA VAL A 21 -7.64 -25.06 -3.35
C VAL A 21 -6.14 -25.18 -3.22
N GLU A 22 -5.42 -24.37 -3.94
CA GLU A 22 -3.97 -24.27 -3.89
C GLU A 22 -3.58 -22.85 -3.39
N LYS A 23 -2.70 -22.80 -2.40
CA LYS A 23 -2.12 -21.52 -1.95
C LYS A 23 -0.90 -21.23 -2.82
N THR A 24 -1.05 -20.32 -3.77
CA THR A 24 0.00 -19.99 -4.74
C THR A 24 1.00 -18.96 -4.22
N ALA A 25 0.57 -18.08 -3.32
CA ALA A 25 1.43 -17.06 -2.72
C ALA A 25 0.95 -16.65 -1.33
N SER A 26 1.84 -16.08 -0.56
CA SER A 26 1.54 -15.45 0.74
C SER A 26 2.58 -14.37 1.00
N SER A 27 2.11 -13.18 1.33
CA SER A 27 2.94 -12.10 1.85
C SER A 27 2.45 -11.72 3.23
N GLU A 28 3.36 -11.50 4.15
CA GLU A 28 3.03 -10.96 5.47
C GLU A 28 2.92 -9.44 5.40
N ALA A 29 2.11 -8.86 6.28
CA ALA A 29 2.04 -7.42 6.42
C ALA A 29 3.35 -6.90 7.01
N ILE A 30 3.92 -5.87 6.41
CA ILE A 30 5.07 -5.17 6.95
C ILE A 30 4.64 -3.94 7.73
N LYS A 31 5.37 -3.64 8.79
CA LYS A 31 5.20 -2.40 9.55
C LYS A 31 6.26 -1.39 9.07
N ILE A 32 5.80 -0.24 8.59
CA ILE A 32 6.69 0.90 8.31
C ILE A 32 7.30 1.40 9.62
N GLN A 33 8.58 1.71 9.62
CA GLN A 33 9.31 2.21 10.77
C GLN A 33 8.76 3.56 11.24
N ASP A 34 8.64 3.71 12.55
CA ASP A 34 7.97 4.87 13.12
C ASP A 34 8.77 6.17 12.82
N TYR A 35 10.10 6.11 12.87
CA TYR A 35 10.95 7.29 12.59
C TYR A 35 10.77 7.85 11.17
N ILE A 36 10.59 6.98 10.15
CA ILE A 36 10.35 7.44 8.77
C ILE A 36 8.99 8.15 8.67
N LYS A 37 7.96 7.57 9.30
CA LYS A 37 6.63 8.18 9.33
C LYS A 37 6.64 9.55 10.02
N GLU A 38 7.36 9.66 11.15
CA GLU A 38 7.51 10.91 11.89
C GLU A 38 8.18 11.97 11.01
N VAL A 39 9.26 11.64 10.31
CA VAL A 39 9.92 12.54 9.36
C VAL A 39 8.97 12.94 8.23
N MET A 40 8.24 11.99 7.63
CA MET A 40 7.28 12.29 6.55
C MET A 40 6.18 13.23 7.02
N VAL A 41 5.63 13.01 8.21
CA VAL A 41 4.63 13.89 8.82
C VAL A 41 5.19 15.30 9.03
N GLU A 42 6.38 15.42 9.63
CA GLU A 42 7.05 16.71 9.84
C GLU A 42 7.26 17.47 8.51
N GLN A 43 7.67 16.78 7.44
CA GLN A 43 7.85 17.41 6.14
C GLN A 43 6.52 17.80 5.49
N ALA A 44 5.47 16.99 5.63
CA ALA A 44 4.14 17.33 5.14
C ALA A 44 3.60 18.59 5.83
N GLU A 45 3.76 18.70 7.15
CA GLU A 45 3.38 19.89 7.91
C GLU A 45 4.18 21.14 7.50
N LYS A 46 5.49 21.02 7.27
CA LYS A 46 6.34 22.14 6.78
C LYS A 46 5.94 22.62 5.39
N LEU A 47 5.42 21.73 4.56
CA LEU A 47 4.95 22.02 3.21
C LEU A 47 3.48 22.44 3.15
N ASP A 48 2.81 22.54 4.31
CA ASP A 48 1.37 22.86 4.43
C ASP A 48 0.49 21.92 3.58
N LEU A 49 0.84 20.63 3.58
CA LEU A 49 0.11 19.58 2.87
C LEU A 49 -0.92 18.92 3.78
N ASP A 50 -2.14 18.77 3.30
CA ASP A 50 -3.11 17.86 3.91
C ASP A 50 -2.68 16.41 3.69
N TYR A 51 -2.67 15.61 4.76
CA TYR A 51 -2.27 14.21 4.69
C TYR A 51 -3.11 13.30 5.58
N VAL A 52 -3.07 12.01 5.25
CA VAL A 52 -3.70 10.95 6.05
C VAL A 52 -2.71 9.77 6.20
N LEU A 53 -2.55 9.27 7.42
CA LEU A 53 -1.83 8.02 7.66
C LEU A 53 -2.80 6.86 7.48
N MET A 54 -2.48 5.95 6.56
CA MET A 54 -3.35 4.85 6.21
C MET A 54 -2.56 3.55 5.95
N PRO A 55 -3.12 2.38 6.27
CA PRO A 55 -2.54 1.12 5.82
C PRO A 55 -2.82 0.90 4.32
N SER A 56 -1.88 0.27 3.62
CA SER A 56 -2.17 -0.29 2.29
C SER A 56 -2.69 -1.72 2.42
N GLY A 57 -3.78 -2.03 1.73
CA GLY A 57 -4.31 -3.39 1.61
C GLY A 57 -3.70 -4.19 0.45
N ALA A 58 -2.82 -3.59 -0.35
CA ALA A 58 -2.18 -4.21 -1.50
C ALA A 58 -0.75 -4.68 -1.17
N VAL A 59 -0.23 -5.57 -2.01
CA VAL A 59 1.19 -5.95 -2.02
C VAL A 59 1.93 -4.99 -2.94
N HIS A 60 3.08 -4.50 -2.48
CA HIS A 60 3.94 -3.57 -3.20
C HIS A 60 5.37 -4.10 -3.24
N ASP A 61 6.19 -3.58 -4.13
CA ASP A 61 7.62 -3.89 -4.17
C ASP A 61 8.34 -3.56 -2.86
N SER A 62 7.81 -2.59 -2.11
CA SER A 62 8.27 -2.28 -0.76
C SER A 62 8.16 -3.45 0.22
N ASN A 63 7.25 -4.42 -0.01
CA ASN A 63 7.20 -5.63 0.82
C ASN A 63 8.50 -6.46 0.70
N TYR A 64 9.05 -6.54 -0.50
CA TYR A 64 10.31 -7.25 -0.76
C TYR A 64 11.51 -6.41 -0.32
N MET A 65 11.48 -5.11 -0.55
CA MET A 65 12.55 -4.21 -0.11
C MET A 65 12.68 -4.15 1.41
N ALA A 66 11.58 -4.32 2.13
CA ALA A 66 11.56 -4.34 3.60
C ALA A 66 12.38 -5.49 4.22
N GLU A 67 12.74 -6.51 3.45
CA GLU A 67 13.62 -7.59 3.89
C GLU A 67 15.10 -7.14 4.02
N VAL A 68 15.47 -6.06 3.36
CA VAL A 68 16.87 -5.60 3.28
C VAL A 68 17.08 -4.15 3.69
N THR A 69 16.01 -3.35 3.79
CA THR A 69 16.09 -1.94 4.18
C THR A 69 14.78 -1.47 4.78
N ASP A 70 14.82 -0.36 5.49
CA ASP A 70 13.62 0.34 5.92
C ASP A 70 12.90 0.95 4.72
N VAL A 71 11.57 0.92 4.75
CA VAL A 71 10.73 1.36 3.63
C VAL A 71 9.60 2.27 4.12
N ALA A 72 9.13 3.13 3.21
CA ALA A 72 7.90 3.89 3.36
C ALA A 72 7.26 4.11 1.98
N MET A 73 6.00 4.56 1.97
CA MET A 73 5.29 4.85 0.74
C MET A 73 4.52 6.15 0.87
N ILE A 74 4.47 6.91 -0.21
CA ILE A 74 3.63 8.08 -0.39
C ILE A 74 2.61 7.73 -1.45
N PHE A 75 1.33 7.90 -1.12
CA PHE A 75 0.24 7.81 -2.07
C PHE A 75 -0.22 9.21 -2.42
N VAL A 76 -0.58 9.40 -3.68
CA VAL A 76 -1.22 10.61 -4.18
C VAL A 76 -2.66 10.28 -4.59
N PRO A 77 -3.60 11.23 -4.52
CA PRO A 77 -4.97 11.00 -4.93
C PRO A 77 -5.07 10.56 -6.39
N SER A 78 -5.95 9.61 -6.67
CA SER A 78 -6.36 9.27 -8.03
C SER A 78 -7.83 9.67 -8.23
N VAL A 79 -8.15 10.20 -9.40
CA VAL A 79 -9.52 10.61 -9.75
C VAL A 79 -10.46 9.41 -9.64
N ASP A 80 -11.56 9.59 -8.91
CA ASP A 80 -12.52 8.55 -8.56
C ASP A 80 -11.92 7.35 -7.80
N GLY A 81 -10.71 7.47 -7.24
CA GLY A 81 -10.01 6.37 -6.56
C GLY A 81 -9.64 5.22 -7.50
N ARG A 82 -9.55 5.46 -8.80
CA ARG A 82 -9.24 4.44 -9.80
C ARG A 82 -7.78 4.08 -9.77
N SER A 83 -7.50 2.77 -9.85
CA SER A 83 -6.16 2.22 -9.97
C SER A 83 -6.16 0.98 -10.84
N HIS A 84 -5.07 0.72 -11.56
CA HIS A 84 -4.88 -0.42 -12.47
C HIS A 84 -5.86 -0.47 -13.65
N VAL A 85 -6.35 0.69 -14.10
CA VAL A 85 -7.23 0.85 -15.26
C VAL A 85 -6.71 1.96 -16.20
N ASN A 86 -7.17 1.97 -17.45
CA ASN A 86 -6.70 2.95 -18.44
C ASN A 86 -7.10 4.40 -18.09
N GLU A 87 -8.14 4.56 -17.26
CA GLU A 87 -8.68 5.84 -16.81
C GLU A 87 -8.04 6.31 -15.51
N GLU A 88 -7.02 5.61 -14.99
CA GLU A 88 -6.26 6.06 -13.83
C GLU A 88 -5.57 7.39 -14.13
N TYR A 89 -5.89 8.39 -13.33
CA TYR A 89 -5.34 9.73 -13.50
C TYR A 89 -5.17 10.42 -12.15
N THR A 90 -4.05 11.10 -11.99
CA THR A 90 -3.75 11.95 -10.84
C THR A 90 -3.46 13.36 -11.35
N ASP A 91 -4.03 14.37 -10.74
CA ASP A 91 -3.77 15.76 -11.09
C ASP A 91 -2.30 16.14 -10.87
N TRP A 92 -1.77 17.00 -11.72
CA TRP A 92 -0.35 17.40 -11.66
C TRP A 92 0.03 18.09 -10.35
N ASP A 93 -0.89 18.80 -9.71
CA ASP A 93 -0.65 19.44 -8.42
C ASP A 93 -0.50 18.39 -7.30
N ASP A 94 -1.27 17.30 -7.33
CA ASP A 94 -1.14 16.18 -6.40
C ASP A 94 0.16 15.40 -6.63
N ILE A 95 0.54 15.18 -7.89
CA ILE A 95 1.85 14.58 -8.24
C ILE A 95 2.97 15.45 -7.70
N LYS A 96 2.90 16.76 -7.92
CA LYS A 96 3.90 17.71 -7.42
C LYS A 96 4.00 17.66 -5.91
N ALA A 97 2.89 17.67 -5.19
CA ALA A 97 2.86 17.59 -3.73
C ALA A 97 3.54 16.30 -3.23
N GLY A 98 3.23 15.15 -3.85
CA GLY A 98 3.87 13.88 -3.52
C GLY A 98 5.38 13.87 -3.78
N VAL A 99 5.83 14.47 -4.88
CA VAL A 99 7.27 14.59 -5.21
C VAL A 99 7.98 15.55 -4.25
N ASP A 100 7.38 16.68 -3.92
CA ASP A 100 7.94 17.64 -2.96
C ASP A 100 8.09 16.99 -1.57
N LEU A 101 7.08 16.23 -1.12
CA LEU A 101 7.15 15.48 0.12
C LEU A 101 8.26 14.42 0.08
N LEU A 102 8.36 13.67 -1.00
CA LEU A 102 9.41 12.66 -1.18
C LEU A 102 10.80 13.28 -1.10
N LEU A 103 11.03 14.37 -1.84
CA LEU A 103 12.31 15.07 -1.86
C LEU A 103 12.70 15.56 -0.47
N ASN A 104 11.80 16.25 0.22
CA ASN A 104 12.09 16.80 1.55
C ASN A 104 12.32 15.70 2.59
N THR A 105 11.55 14.60 2.50
CA THR A 105 11.76 13.42 3.36
C THR A 105 13.14 12.81 3.14
N LEU A 106 13.55 12.59 1.89
CA LEU A 106 14.87 12.02 1.56
C LEU A 106 16.01 12.92 2.04
N VAL A 107 15.89 14.22 1.85
CA VAL A 107 16.88 15.18 2.34
C VAL A 107 16.97 15.15 3.87
N ALA A 108 15.84 15.07 4.57
CA ALA A 108 15.80 15.03 6.02
C ALA A 108 16.40 13.74 6.60
N ILE A 109 16.18 12.60 5.95
CA ILE A 109 16.71 11.30 6.41
C ILE A 109 18.22 11.17 6.09
N SER A 110 18.71 11.86 5.05
CA SER A 110 20.11 11.75 4.60
C SER A 110 21.11 12.54 5.43
N GLN A 111 20.66 13.32 6.40
CA GLN A 111 21.49 14.15 7.28
C GLN A 111 21.79 13.45 8.61
#